data_74d838871502c15c6cc6fdef2dd20032
#
_entry.id   74d838871502c15c6cc6fdef2dd20032
#
_cell.length_a   1.000
_cell.length_b   1.000
_cell.length_c   1.000
_cell.angle_alpha   90.00
_cell.angle_beta   90.00
_cell.angle_gamma   90.00
#
_symmetry.space_group_name_H-M   'P 1'
#
loop_
_entity.id
_entity.type
_entity.pdbx_description
1 polymer ?
#
loop_
_entity_poly.entity_id
_entity_poly.type
_entity_poly.pdbx_seq_one_letter_code
_entity_poly.pdbx_strand_id
1 'polypeptide(L)'
;MVKNFVTFIRIAMGLALVAGIGPSALAQTPSPAAEAPFIAENAAAMDKMMADMNVKPTGDADRDFVAMMIPHHQGAIDMARSLQRYGHNEQLRRLAQEIIVTQQQEIAIMRLAIGQPLPAAPSSDPATTPDHSSHNSMHMK
;
A
#
# COMPACT_ATOMS: atom_id res chain seq x y z
N MET A 1 21.19 18.85 -83.26
CA MET A 1 19.97 18.48 -83.99
C MET A 1 19.58 17.09 -83.58
N VAL A 2 18.30 16.94 -83.23
CA VAL A 2 17.50 15.69 -83.03
C VAL A 2 17.21 15.35 -81.60
N LYS A 3 16.20 15.79 -81.19
CA LYS A 3 14.78 15.46 -80.92
C LYS A 3 14.61 14.14 -80.14
N ASN A 4 14.20 14.41 -78.93
CA ASN A 4 13.36 13.75 -77.92
C ASN A 4 12.44 12.63 -78.43
N PHE A 5 12.38 11.57 -77.68
CA PHE A 5 11.06 10.88 -77.44
C PHE A 5 10.98 10.38 -76.00
N VAL A 6 10.22 11.08 -75.23
CA VAL A 6 9.91 10.74 -73.84
C VAL A 6 8.64 9.95 -73.84
N THR A 7 8.70 8.69 -73.46
CA THR A 7 7.52 7.88 -73.24
C THR A 7 7.19 7.89 -71.77
N PHE A 8 6.07 8.50 -71.42
CA PHE A 8 5.45 8.51 -70.09
C PHE A 8 4.87 7.14 -69.77
N ILE A 9 5.42 6.45 -68.75
CA ILE A 9 4.73 5.39 -68.09
C ILE A 9 4.30 5.93 -66.73
N ARG A 10 2.97 6.21 -66.61
CA ARG A 10 2.34 6.52 -65.32
C ARG A 10 1.99 5.21 -64.62
N ILE A 11 2.79 4.80 -63.65
CA ILE A 11 2.40 3.78 -62.70
C ILE A 11 1.77 4.51 -61.50
N ALA A 12 0.45 4.42 -61.42
CA ALA A 12 -0.30 4.88 -60.27
C ALA A 12 -0.17 3.82 -59.18
N MET A 13 0.75 4.01 -58.23
CA MET A 13 0.85 3.18 -57.05
C MET A 13 0.00 3.81 -55.94
N GLY A 14 -1.22 3.32 -55.78
CA GLY A 14 -2.12 3.71 -54.72
C GLY A 14 -1.60 3.19 -53.40
N LEU A 15 -1.00 4.07 -52.59
CA LEU A 15 -0.65 3.80 -51.21
C LEU A 15 -1.89 3.99 -50.33
N ALA A 16 -2.59 2.90 -50.02
CA ALA A 16 -3.66 2.89 -49.04
C ALA A 16 -3.01 2.99 -47.65
N LEU A 17 -2.97 4.20 -47.10
CA LEU A 17 -2.58 4.44 -45.71
C LEU A 17 -3.73 4.02 -44.81
N VAL A 18 -3.73 2.77 -44.33
CA VAL A 18 -4.61 2.33 -43.26
C VAL A 18 -4.08 2.94 -41.97
N ALA A 19 -4.62 4.09 -41.59
CA ALA A 19 -4.44 4.67 -40.27
C ALA A 19 -5.18 3.80 -39.25
N GLY A 20 -4.46 2.84 -38.65
CA GLY A 20 -4.93 2.08 -37.49
C GLY A 20 -5.01 3.03 -36.27
N ILE A 21 -6.20 3.63 -36.06
CA ILE A 21 -6.52 4.30 -34.79
C ILE A 21 -6.75 3.18 -33.79
N GLY A 22 -5.66 2.74 -33.13
CA GLY A 22 -5.77 1.89 -31.95
C GLY A 22 -6.53 2.66 -30.87
N PRO A 23 -7.36 1.99 -30.03
CA PRO A 23 -8.01 2.65 -28.91
C PRO A 23 -6.93 3.23 -27.99
N SER A 24 -6.76 4.54 -28.01
CA SER A 24 -6.00 5.24 -26.98
C SER A 24 -6.71 4.95 -25.66
N ALA A 25 -6.09 4.08 -24.84
CA ALA A 25 -6.51 3.92 -23.46
C ALA A 25 -6.34 5.28 -22.78
N LEU A 26 -7.42 6.04 -22.69
CA LEU A 26 -7.48 7.25 -21.91
C LEU A 26 -7.15 6.83 -20.48
N ALA A 27 -5.97 7.17 -20.01
CA ALA A 27 -5.62 7.06 -18.60
C ALA A 27 -6.68 7.87 -17.84
N GLN A 28 -7.58 7.15 -17.16
CA GLN A 28 -8.63 7.78 -16.37
C GLN A 28 -7.92 8.52 -15.23
N THR A 29 -8.01 9.84 -15.21
CA THR A 29 -7.62 10.62 -14.05
C THR A 29 -8.49 10.18 -12.87
N PRO A 30 -7.90 9.85 -11.71
CA PRO A 30 -8.68 9.47 -10.53
C PRO A 30 -9.75 10.50 -10.24
N SER A 31 -10.99 10.04 -10.07
CA SER A 31 -12.10 10.92 -9.72
C SER A 31 -11.99 11.34 -8.26
N PRO A 32 -12.26 12.60 -7.89
CA PRO A 32 -12.35 13.02 -6.49
C PRO A 32 -13.30 12.16 -5.64
N ALA A 33 -14.36 11.61 -6.25
CA ALA A 33 -15.26 10.68 -5.58
C ALA A 33 -14.60 9.33 -5.26
N ALA A 34 -13.67 8.86 -6.07
CA ALA A 34 -12.92 7.63 -5.81
C ALA A 34 -11.88 7.80 -4.69
N GLU A 35 -11.41 9.04 -4.48
CA GLU A 35 -10.46 9.39 -3.42
C GLU A 35 -11.15 9.65 -2.05
N ALA A 36 -12.45 9.92 -2.04
CA ALA A 36 -13.17 10.32 -0.84
C ALA A 36 -12.99 9.37 0.36
N PRO A 37 -13.00 8.02 0.23
CA PRO A 37 -12.75 7.13 1.36
C PRO A 37 -11.33 7.27 1.92
N PHE A 38 -10.33 7.43 1.07
CA PHE A 38 -8.95 7.68 1.48
C PHE A 38 -8.83 8.96 2.32
N ILE A 39 -9.42 10.06 1.84
CA ILE A 39 -9.41 11.34 2.53
C ILE A 39 -10.11 11.22 3.89
N ALA A 40 -11.28 10.57 3.95
CA ALA A 40 -12.03 10.38 5.18
C ALA A 40 -11.27 9.56 6.22
N GLU A 41 -10.64 8.45 5.82
CA GLU A 41 -9.84 7.63 6.73
C GLU A 41 -8.59 8.36 7.24
N ASN A 42 -7.91 9.13 6.37
CA ASN A 42 -6.77 9.93 6.81
C ASN A 42 -7.18 11.06 7.76
N ALA A 43 -8.31 11.72 7.52
CA ALA A 43 -8.84 12.73 8.42
C ALA A 43 -9.14 12.12 9.80
N ALA A 44 -9.83 10.98 9.86
CA ALA A 44 -10.13 10.28 11.11
C ALA A 44 -8.86 9.82 11.84
N ALA A 45 -7.84 9.33 11.13
CA ALA A 45 -6.55 8.96 11.71
C ALA A 45 -5.83 10.17 12.30
N MET A 46 -5.87 11.31 11.61
CA MET A 46 -5.28 12.57 12.08
C MET A 46 -5.99 13.10 13.33
N ASP A 47 -7.33 13.15 13.31
CA ASP A 47 -8.11 13.62 14.43
C ASP A 47 -7.87 12.78 15.69
N LYS A 48 -7.85 11.45 15.53
CA LYS A 48 -7.54 10.53 16.62
C LYS A 48 -6.12 10.74 17.14
N MET A 49 -5.14 10.84 16.26
CA MET A 49 -3.73 11.08 16.61
C MET A 49 -3.60 12.38 17.45
N MET A 50 -4.19 13.47 16.98
CA MET A 50 -4.13 14.76 17.69
C MET A 50 -4.82 14.72 19.05
N ALA A 51 -5.94 14.03 19.16
CA ALA A 51 -6.63 13.85 20.43
C ALA A 51 -5.78 13.05 21.43
N ASP A 52 -5.19 11.95 20.98
CA ASP A 52 -4.41 11.04 21.85
C ASP A 52 -3.03 11.63 22.23
N MET A 53 -2.48 12.55 21.42
CA MET A 53 -1.25 13.29 21.73
C MET A 53 -1.44 14.40 22.77
N ASN A 54 -2.67 14.75 23.10
CA ASN A 54 -2.97 15.76 24.11
C ASN A 54 -2.83 15.19 25.54
N VAL A 55 -1.59 14.93 25.93
CA VAL A 55 -1.24 14.33 27.22
C VAL A 55 -0.91 15.39 28.27
N LYS A 56 -1.20 15.11 29.55
CA LYS A 56 -0.76 15.97 30.65
C LYS A 56 0.68 15.64 31.00
N PRO A 57 1.56 16.65 31.14
CA PRO A 57 2.94 16.45 31.56
C PRO A 57 3.00 15.73 32.92
N THR A 58 3.85 14.70 33.01
CA THR A 58 4.09 13.94 34.25
C THR A 58 5.27 14.48 35.05
N GLY A 59 6.13 15.30 34.42
CA GLY A 59 7.41 15.74 34.95
C GLY A 59 8.57 14.81 34.62
N ASP A 60 8.30 13.72 33.90
CA ASP A 60 9.28 12.76 33.37
C ASP A 60 9.29 12.86 31.85
N ALA A 61 10.35 13.44 31.30
CA ALA A 61 10.47 13.71 29.86
C ALA A 61 10.42 12.43 29.01
N ASP A 62 10.94 11.31 29.49
CA ASP A 62 10.94 10.04 28.77
C ASP A 62 9.51 9.47 28.68
N ARG A 63 8.78 9.53 29.80
CA ARG A 63 7.36 9.09 29.81
C ARG A 63 6.48 10.01 28.98
N ASP A 64 6.66 11.32 29.07
CA ASP A 64 5.91 12.30 28.32
C ASP A 64 6.19 12.17 26.82
N PHE A 65 7.45 11.95 26.44
CA PHE A 65 7.83 11.66 25.05
C PHE A 65 7.12 10.40 24.51
N VAL A 66 7.18 9.29 25.24
CA VAL A 66 6.54 8.03 24.83
C VAL A 66 5.03 8.17 24.75
N ALA A 67 4.41 8.88 25.71
CA ALA A 67 2.96 9.11 25.70
C ALA A 67 2.47 9.89 24.46
N MET A 68 3.28 10.81 23.93
CA MET A 68 2.99 11.54 22.70
C MET A 68 3.37 10.77 21.44
N MET A 69 4.52 10.08 21.45
CA MET A 69 5.06 9.45 20.25
C MET A 69 4.34 8.15 19.87
N ILE A 70 3.80 7.39 20.82
CA ILE A 70 3.01 6.19 20.52
C ILE A 70 1.78 6.55 19.67
N PRO A 71 0.91 7.49 20.05
CA PRO A 71 -0.22 7.87 19.21
C PRO A 71 0.20 8.51 17.90
N HIS A 72 1.31 9.25 17.84
CA HIS A 72 1.85 9.76 16.58
C HIS A 72 2.21 8.64 15.60
N HIS A 73 2.93 7.62 16.08
CA HIS A 73 3.28 6.44 15.28
C HIS A 73 2.05 5.65 14.86
N GLN A 74 1.07 5.50 15.76
CA GLN A 74 -0.18 4.83 15.43
C GLN A 74 -0.94 5.56 14.33
N GLY A 75 -1.00 6.89 14.34
CA GLY A 75 -1.61 7.69 13.28
C GLY A 75 -0.91 7.49 11.93
N ALA A 76 0.42 7.46 11.91
CA ALA A 76 1.20 7.18 10.69
C ALA A 76 0.92 5.77 10.15
N ILE A 77 0.79 4.76 11.01
CA ILE A 77 0.41 3.39 10.64
C ILE A 77 -0.99 3.38 10.00
N ASP A 78 -1.95 4.07 10.57
CA ASP A 78 -3.33 4.09 10.08
C ASP A 78 -3.43 4.80 8.72
N MET A 79 -2.71 5.90 8.52
CA MET A 79 -2.58 6.57 7.22
C MET A 79 -1.88 5.68 6.17
N ALA A 80 -0.82 4.95 6.55
CA ALA A 80 -0.13 4.02 5.67
C ALA A 80 -1.04 2.85 5.24
N ARG A 81 -1.87 2.33 6.15
CA ARG A 81 -2.89 1.32 5.84
C ARG A 81 -3.94 1.83 4.86
N SER A 82 -4.36 3.09 5.01
CA SER A 82 -5.26 3.73 4.06
C SER A 82 -4.63 3.82 2.67
N LEU A 83 -3.36 4.23 2.57
CA LEU A 83 -2.64 4.25 1.31
C LEU A 83 -2.51 2.85 0.68
N GLN A 84 -2.34 1.79 1.47
CA GLN A 84 -2.34 0.42 0.95
C GLN A 84 -3.68 -0.01 0.35
N ARG A 85 -4.81 0.47 0.91
CA ARG A 85 -6.14 0.15 0.39
C ARG A 85 -6.49 0.92 -0.87
N TYR A 86 -6.14 2.19 -0.93
CA TYR A 86 -6.63 3.11 -1.97
C TYR A 86 -5.54 3.57 -2.94
N GLY A 87 -4.27 3.43 -2.59
CA GLY A 87 -3.16 3.87 -3.43
C GLY A 87 -2.91 2.95 -4.62
N HIS A 88 -2.54 3.53 -5.76
CA HIS A 88 -2.26 2.80 -7.00
C HIS A 88 -0.77 2.74 -7.34
N ASN A 89 0.04 3.59 -6.72
CA ASN A 89 1.48 3.61 -6.94
C ASN A 89 2.17 2.52 -6.11
N GLU A 90 2.75 1.54 -6.78
CA GLU A 90 3.39 0.39 -6.14
C GLU A 90 4.60 0.77 -5.26
N GLN A 91 5.32 1.83 -5.60
CA GLN A 91 6.46 2.28 -4.78
C GLN A 91 5.95 2.89 -3.46
N LEU A 92 4.88 3.70 -3.53
CA LEU A 92 4.26 4.27 -2.33
C LEU A 92 3.59 3.21 -1.47
N ARG A 93 2.97 2.19 -2.05
CA ARG A 93 2.40 1.06 -1.30
C ARG A 93 3.48 0.25 -0.57
N ARG A 94 4.64 0.02 -1.21
CA ARG A 94 5.79 -0.61 -0.53
C ARG A 94 6.31 0.24 0.61
N LEU A 95 6.48 1.56 0.39
CA LEU A 95 6.86 2.48 1.46
C LEU A 95 5.85 2.47 2.62
N ALA A 96 4.55 2.43 2.33
CA ALA A 96 3.51 2.32 3.35
C ALA A 96 3.65 1.02 4.17
N GLN A 97 4.01 -0.10 3.54
CA GLN A 97 4.29 -1.35 4.25
C GLN A 97 5.51 -1.23 5.17
N GLU A 98 6.57 -0.59 4.72
CA GLU A 98 7.76 -0.32 5.53
C GLU A 98 7.43 0.57 6.74
N ILE A 99 6.64 1.63 6.53
CA ILE A 99 6.17 2.51 7.62
C ILE A 99 5.40 1.68 8.66
N ILE A 100 4.47 0.83 8.25
CA ILE A 100 3.67 0.01 9.16
C ILE A 100 4.59 -0.86 10.03
N VAL A 101 5.53 -1.59 9.42
CA VAL A 101 6.41 -2.51 10.13
C VAL A 101 7.35 -1.76 11.07
N THR A 102 8.02 -0.73 10.57
CA THR A 102 9.01 0.04 11.34
C THR A 102 8.35 0.72 12.54
N GLN A 103 7.23 1.39 12.34
CA GLN A 103 6.57 2.13 13.42
C GLN A 103 5.94 1.22 14.48
N GLN A 104 5.48 0.02 14.09
CA GLN A 104 5.08 -0.99 15.08
C GLN A 104 6.25 -1.45 15.97
N GLN A 105 7.43 -1.64 15.38
CA GLN A 105 8.64 -1.97 16.14
C GLN A 105 9.06 -0.83 17.06
N GLU A 106 9.01 0.40 16.59
CA GLU A 106 9.36 1.58 17.39
C GLU A 106 8.38 1.78 18.57
N ILE A 107 7.08 1.55 18.37
CA ILE A 107 6.10 1.53 19.48
C ILE A 107 6.47 0.46 20.53
N ALA A 108 6.87 -0.74 20.07
CA ALA A 108 7.29 -1.79 20.99
C ALA A 108 8.54 -1.39 21.78
N ILE A 109 9.55 -0.80 21.14
CA ILE A 109 10.77 -0.30 21.77
C ILE A 109 10.45 0.78 22.81
N MET A 110 9.61 1.76 22.46
CA MET A 110 9.21 2.84 23.36
C MET A 110 8.51 2.30 24.61
N ARG A 111 7.60 1.32 24.47
CA ARG A 111 6.95 0.67 25.61
C ARG A 111 7.93 -0.02 26.51
N LEU A 112 8.85 -0.80 25.96
CA LEU A 112 9.89 -1.50 26.72
C LEU A 112 10.81 -0.53 27.45
N ALA A 113 11.19 0.58 26.81
CA ALA A 113 12.10 1.58 27.37
C ALA A 113 11.56 2.20 28.67
N ILE A 114 10.23 2.33 28.82
CA ILE A 114 9.59 2.87 30.04
C ILE A 114 8.98 1.77 30.93
N GLY A 115 9.32 0.50 30.69
CA GLY A 115 8.86 -0.63 31.50
C GLY A 115 7.38 -1.01 31.30
N GLN A 116 6.77 -0.63 30.18
CA GLN A 116 5.42 -1.05 29.85
C GLN A 116 5.42 -2.43 29.13
N PRO A 117 4.40 -3.29 29.38
CA PRO A 117 4.27 -4.55 28.68
C PRO A 117 4.01 -4.33 27.20
N LEU A 118 4.48 -5.26 26.37
CA LEU A 118 4.07 -5.32 24.96
C LEU A 118 2.57 -5.72 24.85
N PRO A 119 1.84 -5.24 23.83
CA PRO A 119 0.54 -5.77 23.51
C PRO A 119 0.62 -7.29 23.37
N ALA A 120 -0.37 -8.02 23.89
CA ALA A 120 -0.43 -9.45 23.65
C ALA A 120 -0.41 -9.73 22.14
N ALA A 121 0.44 -10.66 21.71
CA ALA A 121 0.39 -11.14 20.34
C ALA A 121 -1.06 -11.60 20.06
N PRO A 122 -1.61 -11.33 18.84
CA PRO A 122 -2.90 -11.88 18.49
C PRO A 122 -2.81 -13.40 18.73
N SER A 123 -3.74 -13.90 19.58
CA SER A 123 -3.80 -15.33 19.85
C SER A 123 -3.94 -16.04 18.51
N SER A 124 -2.90 -16.76 18.11
CA SER A 124 -3.04 -17.79 17.09
C SER A 124 -3.97 -18.83 17.73
N ASP A 125 -5.24 -18.83 17.36
CA ASP A 125 -6.17 -19.90 17.73
C ASP A 125 -5.56 -21.22 17.30
N PRO A 126 -5.35 -22.19 18.19
CA PRO A 126 -4.81 -23.50 17.84
C PRO A 126 -5.87 -24.41 17.19
N ALA A 127 -6.83 -23.85 16.47
CA ALA A 127 -7.88 -24.59 15.81
C ALA A 127 -7.50 -24.79 14.33
N THR A 128 -6.63 -25.72 14.07
CA THR A 128 -6.64 -26.73 13.00
C THR A 128 -5.24 -27.32 12.83
N THR A 129 -4.82 -28.18 13.75
CA THR A 129 -3.88 -29.22 13.37
C THR A 129 -4.65 -30.26 12.58
N PRO A 130 -4.35 -30.52 11.31
CA PRO A 130 -4.85 -31.71 10.64
C PRO A 130 -4.33 -32.92 11.41
N ASP A 131 -5.26 -33.74 11.91
CA ASP A 131 -4.92 -35.03 12.51
C ASP A 131 -4.24 -35.94 11.45
N HIS A 132 -2.92 -36.05 11.55
CA HIS A 132 -2.11 -36.96 10.77
C HIS A 132 -1.96 -38.32 11.43
N SER A 133 -2.90 -38.72 12.32
CA SER A 133 -2.85 -40.00 13.09
C SER A 133 -3.65 -41.12 12.46
N SER A 134 -3.64 -41.31 11.16
CA SER A 134 -4.27 -42.52 10.60
C SER A 134 -3.55 -43.01 9.35
N HIS A 135 -2.36 -43.55 9.49
CA HIS A 135 -1.81 -44.55 8.57
C HIS A 135 -0.60 -45.24 9.22
N ASN A 136 -0.83 -46.23 10.03
CA ASN A 136 0.07 -47.40 10.06
C ASN A 136 -0.60 -48.56 10.77
N SER A 137 -1.32 -49.37 10.01
CA SER A 137 -1.63 -50.76 10.34
C SER A 137 -1.76 -51.53 9.05
N MET A 138 -0.65 -51.89 8.43
CA MET A 138 -0.63 -53.03 7.50
C MET A 138 0.12 -54.20 8.13
N HIS A 139 -0.67 -55.19 8.47
CA HIS A 139 -0.33 -56.53 8.82
C HIS A 139 0.71 -57.15 7.90
N MET A 140 1.79 -57.67 8.51
CA MET A 140 2.54 -58.77 7.95
C MET A 140 1.87 -60.09 8.37
N LYS A 141 1.48 -60.87 7.39
CA LYS A 141 1.42 -62.31 7.41
C LYS A 141 2.18 -62.86 6.24
#